data_7d5f966ddcd083bf77d3d63374e8f928
#
_entry.id   7d5f966ddcd083bf77d3d63374e8f928
#
_cell.length_a   1.000
_cell.length_b   1.000
_cell.length_c   1.000
_cell.angle_alpha   90.00
_cell.angle_beta   90.00
_cell.angle_gamma   90.00
#
_symmetry.space_group_name_H-M   'P 1'
#
loop_
_entity.id
_entity.type
_entity.pdbx_description
1 polymer ?
#
loop_
_entity_poly.entity_id
_entity_poly.type
_entity_poly.pdbx_seq_one_letter_code
_entity_poly.pdbx_strand_id
1 'polypeptide(L)'
;MTSTNPKRLAALALVAAFAIGACSNNAGASASPSTDTAPASGAPETPAPSAAADLSGTITIDGSSTVYPITEAVAEEFQLANTGVQVPTSLSGTGGGFKKFCTGETDINDASRPIKAEDEGEGLACTANNIEYVELQVAIDGLTVVVNPANTFAACLTVEELAKIYGPDSPKDLKWSDVRADFPAETVSRFMPGADSGTFDYFTEEINGEVDAATQHAQVSEDDNVLVNGVANDVNAISFFGYAYYVENTDKLKAVEVDGGSGCIAPTEATINDNSYSPLSRPLFIYPDIGKAKERPELKAFVDFYLENTTTLSAEVGYVAMPAELLQAERDEWAAAVGG
;
A
#
# COMPACT_ATOMS: atom_id res chain seq x y z
N MET A 1 -53.07 3.18 0.58
CA MET A 1 -53.47 3.29 -0.85
C MET A 1 -52.21 2.96 -1.66
N THR A 2 -52.21 1.80 -2.09
CA THR A 2 -51.64 1.02 -3.16
C THR A 2 -51.28 1.80 -4.42
N SER A 3 -50.05 1.68 -4.92
CA SER A 3 -49.81 1.51 -6.34
C SER A 3 -48.43 0.89 -6.57
N THR A 4 -48.46 -0.37 -6.84
CA THR A 4 -47.45 -1.21 -7.47
C THR A 4 -47.44 -0.96 -8.98
N ASN A 5 -46.25 -0.98 -9.60
CA ASN A 5 -46.15 -1.36 -11.00
C ASN A 5 -44.79 -2.01 -11.33
N PRO A 6 -44.80 -3.26 -11.85
CA PRO A 6 -43.62 -3.98 -12.30
C PRO A 6 -43.48 -3.97 -13.84
N LYS A 7 -42.31 -3.89 -14.38
CA LYS A 7 -42.01 -4.29 -15.78
C LYS A 7 -40.69 -5.10 -15.75
N ARG A 8 -40.73 -6.46 -15.71
CA ARG A 8 -40.68 -7.45 -16.80
C ARG A 8 -39.45 -7.24 -17.72
N LEU A 9 -38.42 -8.03 -17.49
CA LEU A 9 -37.94 -9.24 -18.17
C LEU A 9 -37.96 -9.19 -19.71
N ALA A 10 -36.75 -9.31 -20.30
CA ALA A 10 -36.53 -10.05 -21.54
C ALA A 10 -35.12 -10.63 -21.53
N ALA A 11 -35.04 -11.95 -21.39
CA ALA A 11 -33.91 -12.79 -21.65
C ALA A 11 -33.76 -12.99 -23.16
N LEU A 12 -32.53 -13.02 -23.67
CA LEU A 12 -32.21 -13.61 -24.97
C LEU A 12 -30.96 -14.48 -24.84
N ALA A 13 -31.22 -15.78 -24.80
CA ALA A 13 -30.23 -16.81 -24.99
C ALA A 13 -29.90 -16.94 -26.49
N LEU A 14 -28.62 -16.99 -26.83
CA LEU A 14 -28.16 -17.41 -28.14
C LEU A 14 -27.20 -18.59 -27.97
N VAL A 15 -27.71 -19.78 -28.25
CA VAL A 15 -26.96 -21.02 -28.41
C VAL A 15 -26.46 -21.07 -29.86
N ALA A 16 -25.18 -21.26 -30.06
CA ALA A 16 -24.62 -21.69 -31.34
C ALA A 16 -23.75 -22.93 -31.11
N ALA A 17 -24.32 -24.06 -31.45
CA ALA A 17 -23.63 -25.32 -31.60
C ALA A 17 -22.91 -25.36 -32.96
N PHE A 18 -21.65 -25.80 -32.99
CA PHE A 18 -21.02 -26.29 -34.20
C PHE A 18 -20.50 -27.67 -34.01
N ALA A 19 -20.95 -28.54 -34.94
CA ALA A 19 -20.77 -29.95 -34.98
C ALA A 19 -19.43 -30.38 -35.62
N ILE A 20 -18.89 -31.36 -35.04
CA ILE A 20 -18.23 -32.62 -35.49
C ILE A 20 -18.07 -32.77 -37.01
N GLY A 21 -16.82 -33.00 -37.45
CA GLY A 21 -16.48 -33.58 -38.75
C GLY A 21 -15.34 -34.57 -38.56
N ALA A 22 -15.69 -35.83 -38.45
CA ALA A 22 -14.80 -36.97 -38.58
C ALA A 22 -14.89 -37.53 -40.00
N CYS A 23 -13.73 -37.97 -40.55
CA CYS A 23 -13.60 -39.04 -41.58
C CYS A 23 -12.11 -39.20 -41.84
N SER A 24 -11.50 -40.30 -41.49
CA SER A 24 -11.56 -41.69 -41.93
C SER A 24 -10.65 -42.01 -43.13
N ASN A 25 -9.71 -42.92 -42.82
CA ASN A 25 -9.10 -43.97 -43.65
C ASN A 25 -8.26 -43.64 -44.89
N ASN A 26 -7.05 -44.15 -45.01
CA ASN A 26 -6.86 -45.49 -45.59
C ASN A 26 -5.42 -46.02 -45.44
N ALA A 27 -5.34 -47.31 -45.40
CA ALA A 27 -4.24 -48.23 -45.21
C ALA A 27 -3.27 -48.33 -46.43
N GLY A 28 -2.08 -48.83 -46.13
CA GLY A 28 -1.41 -49.65 -47.16
C GLY A 28 0.13 -49.70 -47.09
N ALA A 29 0.60 -50.85 -46.57
CA ALA A 29 1.77 -51.64 -47.00
C ALA A 29 3.20 -51.23 -46.70
N SER A 30 3.78 -51.93 -45.76
CA SER A 30 4.93 -52.83 -45.79
C SER A 30 6.13 -52.50 -46.66
N ALA A 31 7.29 -52.29 -46.02
CA ALA A 31 8.59 -52.96 -46.30
C ALA A 31 9.65 -52.47 -45.30
N SER A 32 10.21 -53.35 -44.50
CA SER A 32 11.58 -53.31 -43.92
C SER A 32 12.53 -54.04 -44.84
N PRO A 33 13.86 -54.03 -44.66
CA PRO A 33 14.71 -53.41 -43.65
C PRO A 33 15.96 -52.69 -44.20
N SER A 34 16.71 -51.98 -43.40
CA SER A 34 18.18 -52.15 -43.25
C SER A 34 18.76 -51.22 -42.21
N THR A 35 19.51 -51.77 -41.34
CA THR A 35 20.46 -51.26 -40.35
C THR A 35 21.45 -50.25 -40.91
N ASP A 36 21.60 -49.12 -40.24
CA ASP A 36 22.93 -48.56 -40.02
C ASP A 36 23.00 -47.75 -38.71
N THR A 37 23.92 -48.16 -37.87
CA THR A 37 24.20 -47.62 -36.56
C THR A 37 25.21 -46.49 -36.67
N ALA A 38 24.83 -45.29 -36.30
CA ALA A 38 25.79 -44.21 -36.00
C ALA A 38 25.42 -43.60 -34.64
N PRO A 39 26.40 -43.30 -33.74
CA PRO A 39 26.11 -42.81 -32.41
C PRO A 39 25.63 -41.36 -32.43
N ALA A 40 24.43 -41.13 -31.89
CA ALA A 40 23.93 -39.81 -31.64
C ALA A 40 24.68 -39.17 -30.49
N SER A 41 25.40 -38.10 -30.82
CA SER A 41 25.97 -37.17 -29.88
C SER A 41 24.88 -36.65 -28.94
N GLY A 42 25.07 -36.83 -27.63
CA GLY A 42 24.13 -36.35 -26.62
C GLY A 42 23.98 -34.83 -26.71
N ALA A 43 22.77 -34.39 -27.01
CA ALA A 43 22.37 -33.00 -26.75
C ALA A 43 22.37 -32.80 -25.21
N PRO A 44 22.80 -31.62 -24.72
CA PRO A 44 22.68 -31.34 -23.31
C PRO A 44 21.20 -31.34 -22.93
N GLU A 45 20.82 -32.17 -21.99
CA GLU A 45 19.51 -32.11 -21.37
C GLU A 45 19.41 -30.75 -20.66
N THR A 46 18.57 -29.87 -21.18
CA THR A 46 18.12 -28.70 -20.45
C THR A 46 17.42 -29.21 -19.19
N PRO A 47 17.85 -28.80 -17.97
CA PRO A 47 17.14 -29.20 -16.76
C PRO A 47 15.67 -28.78 -16.91
N ALA A 48 14.77 -29.74 -16.73
CA ALA A 48 13.36 -29.41 -16.60
C ALA A 48 13.20 -28.39 -15.46
N PRO A 49 12.34 -27.37 -15.59
CA PRO A 49 12.07 -26.48 -14.48
C PRO A 49 11.65 -27.35 -13.30
N SER A 50 12.35 -27.19 -12.17
CA SER A 50 11.98 -27.82 -10.91
C SER A 50 10.52 -27.48 -10.66
N ALA A 51 9.66 -28.49 -10.52
CA ALA A 51 8.28 -28.25 -10.12
C ALA A 51 8.32 -27.43 -8.84
N ALA A 52 7.75 -26.22 -8.87
CA ALA A 52 7.55 -25.43 -7.66
C ALA A 52 6.86 -26.34 -6.64
N ALA A 53 7.39 -26.47 -5.45
CA ALA A 53 6.73 -27.23 -4.39
C ALA A 53 5.35 -26.62 -4.18
N ASP A 54 4.29 -27.43 -4.14
CA ASP A 54 2.95 -26.97 -3.81
C ASP A 54 2.98 -26.39 -2.40
N LEU A 55 3.02 -25.06 -2.29
CA LEU A 55 3.00 -24.36 -1.01
C LEU A 55 1.64 -24.48 -0.37
N SER A 56 1.61 -24.70 0.93
CA SER A 56 0.36 -24.78 1.69
C SER A 56 0.58 -24.33 3.12
N GLY A 57 -0.41 -23.69 3.72
CA GLY A 57 -0.35 -23.21 5.09
C GLY A 57 -1.15 -21.93 5.30
N THR A 58 -1.00 -21.33 6.46
CA THR A 58 -1.64 -20.05 6.81
C THR A 58 -0.59 -19.08 7.32
N ILE A 59 -0.51 -17.89 6.73
CA ILE A 59 0.39 -16.80 7.14
C ILE A 59 -0.47 -15.74 7.79
N THR A 60 -0.25 -15.47 9.07
CA THR A 60 -1.04 -14.49 9.84
C THR A 60 -0.32 -13.15 9.91
N ILE A 61 -1.01 -12.08 9.51
CA ILE A 61 -0.45 -10.72 9.47
C ILE A 61 -1.38 -9.78 10.25
N ASP A 62 -0.78 -8.89 11.02
CA ASP A 62 -1.52 -7.84 11.74
C ASP A 62 -0.66 -6.58 11.83
N GLY A 63 -1.25 -5.43 12.09
CA GLY A 63 -0.49 -4.22 12.33
C GLY A 63 -1.12 -2.94 11.78
N SER A 64 -0.31 -2.15 11.13
CA SER A 64 -0.63 -0.80 10.64
C SER A 64 -1.75 -0.79 9.61
N SER A 65 -2.76 0.05 9.83
CA SER A 65 -3.81 0.36 8.84
C SER A 65 -3.24 0.96 7.56
N THR A 66 -2.14 1.69 7.66
CA THR A 66 -1.45 2.29 6.50
C THR A 66 -0.75 1.26 5.62
N VAL A 67 -0.13 0.22 6.21
CA VAL A 67 0.55 -0.83 5.42
C VAL A 67 -0.44 -1.86 4.88
N TYR A 68 -1.55 -2.05 5.58
CA TYR A 68 -2.60 -3.02 5.26
C TYR A 68 -3.01 -3.07 3.78
N PRO A 69 -3.27 -1.96 3.06
CA PRO A 69 -3.66 -2.02 1.66
C PRO A 69 -2.59 -2.64 0.76
N ILE A 70 -1.31 -2.43 1.06
CA ILE A 70 -0.20 -3.05 0.32
C ILE A 70 -0.16 -4.54 0.62
N THR A 71 -0.23 -4.90 1.90
CA THR A 71 -0.22 -6.30 2.36
C THR A 71 -1.40 -7.09 1.79
N GLU A 72 -2.61 -6.49 1.74
CA GLU A 72 -3.78 -7.13 1.10
C GLU A 72 -3.55 -7.38 -0.39
N ALA A 73 -3.06 -6.37 -1.14
CA ALA A 73 -2.79 -6.53 -2.57
C ALA A 73 -1.75 -7.64 -2.83
N VAL A 74 -0.68 -7.67 -2.03
CA VAL A 74 0.33 -8.74 -2.11
C VAL A 74 -0.26 -10.10 -1.73
N ALA A 75 -1.07 -10.17 -0.68
CA ALA A 75 -1.70 -11.40 -0.22
C ALA A 75 -2.68 -11.97 -1.25
N GLU A 76 -3.46 -11.11 -1.90
CA GLU A 76 -4.39 -11.51 -2.97
C GLU A 76 -3.62 -12.12 -4.14
N GLU A 77 -2.63 -11.44 -4.68
CA GLU A 77 -1.84 -11.92 -5.82
C GLU A 77 -1.05 -13.18 -5.47
N PHE A 78 -0.48 -13.27 -4.27
CA PHE A 78 0.23 -14.46 -3.82
C PHE A 78 -0.69 -15.68 -3.69
N GLN A 79 -1.89 -15.51 -3.14
CA GLN A 79 -2.88 -16.60 -3.00
C GLN A 79 -3.43 -17.06 -4.35
N LEU A 80 -3.55 -16.18 -5.35
CA LEU A 80 -3.91 -16.55 -6.72
C LEU A 80 -2.86 -17.48 -7.35
N ALA A 81 -1.59 -17.24 -7.07
CA ALA A 81 -0.49 -18.07 -7.54
C ALA A 81 -0.28 -19.34 -6.70
N ASN A 82 -0.67 -19.33 -5.41
CA ASN A 82 -0.41 -20.38 -4.43
C ASN A 82 -1.70 -20.76 -3.69
N THR A 83 -2.62 -21.44 -4.37
CA THR A 83 -3.99 -21.72 -3.89
C THR A 83 -4.07 -22.58 -2.62
N GLY A 84 -2.97 -23.20 -2.19
CA GLY A 84 -2.86 -23.94 -0.93
C GLY A 84 -2.51 -23.07 0.28
N VAL A 85 -2.19 -21.79 0.06
CA VAL A 85 -1.81 -20.84 1.13
C VAL A 85 -2.96 -19.88 1.42
N GLN A 86 -3.16 -19.57 2.70
CA GLN A 86 -4.08 -18.53 3.17
C GLN A 86 -3.29 -17.44 3.89
N VAL A 87 -3.62 -16.19 3.63
CA VAL A 87 -2.95 -15.03 4.23
C VAL A 87 -4.01 -14.11 4.85
N PRO A 88 -4.56 -14.49 6.03
CA PRO A 88 -5.45 -13.59 6.76
C PRO A 88 -4.69 -12.38 7.29
N THR A 89 -5.17 -11.19 6.97
CA THR A 89 -4.66 -9.90 7.40
C THR A 89 -5.62 -9.24 8.39
N SER A 90 -5.10 -8.48 9.34
CA SER A 90 -5.87 -7.79 10.38
C SER A 90 -5.29 -6.40 10.66
N LEU A 91 -6.13 -5.55 11.26
CA LEU A 91 -5.80 -4.16 11.59
C LEU A 91 -5.86 -3.96 13.11
N SER A 92 -4.74 -3.78 13.78
CA SER A 92 -4.71 -3.38 15.20
C SER A 92 -3.81 -2.17 15.47
N GLY A 93 -3.37 -1.50 14.39
CA GLY A 93 -2.37 -0.46 14.42
C GLY A 93 -0.96 -1.01 14.67
N THR A 94 0.06 -0.23 14.34
CA THR A 94 1.48 -0.64 14.46
C THR A 94 1.81 -1.21 15.84
N GLY A 95 1.45 -0.52 16.91
CA GLY A 95 1.73 -0.97 18.29
C GLY A 95 0.87 -2.15 18.74
N GLY A 96 -0.35 -2.26 18.24
CA GLY A 96 -1.24 -3.41 18.48
C GLY A 96 -0.68 -4.68 17.82
N GLY A 97 -0.24 -4.55 16.58
CA GLY A 97 0.40 -5.62 15.83
C GLY A 97 1.68 -6.11 16.50
N PHE A 98 2.60 -5.22 16.92
CA PHE A 98 3.80 -5.63 17.64
C PHE A 98 3.52 -6.39 18.93
N LYS A 99 2.45 -6.07 19.66
CA LYS A 99 2.06 -6.84 20.87
C LYS A 99 1.75 -8.29 20.54
N LYS A 100 1.06 -8.55 19.42
CA LYS A 100 0.74 -9.90 18.96
C LYS A 100 1.97 -10.58 18.34
N PHE A 101 2.69 -9.86 17.53
CA PHE A 101 3.89 -10.35 16.86
C PHE A 101 4.96 -10.79 17.87
N CYS A 102 5.31 -9.93 18.83
CA CYS A 102 6.32 -10.23 19.85
C CYS A 102 5.88 -11.28 20.87
N THR A 103 4.62 -11.78 20.82
CA THR A 103 4.17 -12.98 21.54
C THR A 103 4.06 -14.21 20.66
N GLY A 104 4.38 -14.08 19.35
CA GLY A 104 4.35 -15.18 18.39
C GLY A 104 2.96 -15.51 17.85
N GLU A 105 1.96 -14.66 18.10
CA GLU A 105 0.58 -14.86 17.63
C GLU A 105 0.46 -14.62 16.12
N THR A 106 1.27 -13.72 15.54
CA THR A 106 1.33 -13.45 14.10
C THR A 106 2.68 -13.85 13.52
N ASP A 107 2.74 -13.98 12.20
CA ASP A 107 3.94 -14.35 11.46
C ASP A 107 4.67 -13.12 10.91
N ILE A 108 3.90 -12.08 10.61
CA ILE A 108 4.40 -10.78 10.15
C ILE A 108 3.66 -9.68 10.90
N ASN A 109 4.37 -8.60 11.21
CA ASN A 109 3.76 -7.36 11.64
C ASN A 109 3.94 -6.27 10.59
N ASP A 110 2.86 -5.57 10.25
CA ASP A 110 2.86 -4.36 9.45
C ASP A 110 3.12 -3.14 10.33
N ALA A 111 4.01 -2.24 9.90
CA ALA A 111 4.36 -1.08 10.71
C ALA A 111 4.56 0.20 9.87
N SER A 112 4.02 1.31 10.34
CA SER A 112 4.19 2.64 9.75
C SER A 112 5.24 3.50 10.47
N ARG A 113 6.04 2.89 11.31
CA ARG A 113 7.23 3.41 11.98
C ARG A 113 8.15 2.26 12.36
N PRO A 114 9.44 2.52 12.62
CA PRO A 114 10.34 1.52 13.19
C PRO A 114 9.82 0.95 14.51
N ILE A 115 10.20 -0.29 14.80
CA ILE A 115 9.98 -0.90 16.11
C ILE A 115 10.71 -0.09 17.20
N LYS A 116 10.13 0.01 18.39
CA LYS A 116 10.84 0.63 19.52
C LYS A 116 12.03 -0.24 19.93
N ALA A 117 13.07 0.44 20.43
CA ALA A 117 14.37 -0.18 20.71
C ALA A 117 14.28 -1.49 21.54
N GLU A 118 15.31 -2.35 21.42
CA GLU A 118 15.34 -3.67 22.09
C GLU A 118 15.35 -3.59 23.63
N ASP A 119 15.73 -2.45 24.22
CA ASP A 119 15.78 -2.20 25.64
C ASP A 119 14.49 -1.57 26.19
N GLU A 120 13.53 -1.26 25.33
CA GLU A 120 12.25 -0.69 25.71
C GLU A 120 11.09 -1.12 24.77
N GLY A 121 9.88 -1.10 25.30
CA GLY A 121 8.67 -1.27 24.49
C GLY A 121 8.58 -2.59 23.72
N GLU A 122 8.34 -2.49 22.41
CA GLU A 122 8.09 -3.65 21.54
C GLU A 122 9.34 -4.51 21.36
N GLY A 123 10.51 -3.90 21.12
CA GLY A 123 11.78 -4.64 20.94
C GLY A 123 12.14 -5.47 22.16
N LEU A 124 11.96 -4.92 23.37
CA LEU A 124 12.15 -5.67 24.59
C LEU A 124 11.20 -6.86 24.71
N ALA A 125 9.94 -6.71 24.31
CA ALA A 125 8.97 -7.80 24.33
C ALA A 125 9.32 -8.91 23.35
N CYS A 126 9.77 -8.59 22.13
CA CYS A 126 10.24 -9.57 21.15
C CYS A 126 11.47 -10.35 21.68
N THR A 127 12.45 -9.64 22.22
CA THR A 127 13.68 -10.24 22.79
C THR A 127 13.32 -11.18 23.96
N ALA A 128 12.42 -10.77 24.85
CA ALA A 128 12.00 -11.58 25.99
C ALA A 128 11.29 -12.89 25.60
N ASN A 129 10.66 -12.92 24.44
CA ASN A 129 9.96 -14.08 23.91
C ASN A 129 10.78 -14.84 22.82
N ASN A 130 12.03 -14.46 22.59
CA ASN A 130 12.91 -15.04 21.56
C ASN A 130 12.32 -14.98 20.15
N ILE A 131 11.61 -13.91 19.81
CA ILE A 131 11.14 -13.64 18.47
C ILE A 131 12.26 -12.91 17.72
N GLU A 132 12.84 -13.59 16.74
CA GLU A 132 13.82 -13.01 15.83
C GLU A 132 13.09 -12.44 14.61
N TYR A 133 13.39 -11.20 14.26
CA TYR A 133 12.77 -10.51 13.13
C TYR A 133 13.79 -9.76 12.31
N VAL A 134 13.41 -9.38 11.12
CA VAL A 134 14.09 -8.39 10.30
C VAL A 134 13.12 -7.24 10.00
N GLU A 135 13.61 -6.01 10.01
CA GLU A 135 12.87 -4.82 9.59
C GLU A 135 13.06 -4.64 8.08
N LEU A 136 11.99 -4.76 7.32
CA LEU A 136 12.05 -4.62 5.85
C LEU A 136 11.16 -3.45 5.43
N GLN A 137 11.77 -2.42 4.87
CA GLN A 137 11.01 -1.32 4.28
C GLN A 137 10.42 -1.79 2.95
N VAL A 138 9.12 -1.54 2.76
CA VAL A 138 8.38 -2.02 1.58
C VAL A 138 7.80 -0.91 0.72
N ALA A 139 7.56 0.26 1.30
CA ALA A 139 7.03 1.44 0.59
C ALA A 139 7.35 2.71 1.37
N ILE A 140 6.94 3.85 0.81
CA ILE A 140 6.98 5.14 1.49
C ILE A 140 5.60 5.78 1.38
N ASP A 141 5.04 6.15 2.52
CA ASP A 141 3.82 6.94 2.57
C ASP A 141 4.18 8.41 2.44
N GLY A 142 3.56 9.08 1.49
CA GLY A 142 3.73 10.50 1.26
C GLY A 142 2.36 11.17 1.15
N LEU A 143 2.05 12.06 2.08
CA LEU A 143 0.84 12.87 2.03
C LEU A 143 1.11 14.19 1.33
N THR A 144 0.16 14.66 0.54
CA THR A 144 0.26 15.97 -0.10
C THR A 144 -0.87 16.87 0.38
N VAL A 145 -0.52 18.00 0.95
CA VAL A 145 -1.46 19.10 1.18
C VAL A 145 -1.62 19.87 -0.12
N VAL A 146 -2.86 20.12 -0.52
CA VAL A 146 -3.18 20.75 -1.81
C VAL A 146 -4.15 21.91 -1.65
N VAL A 147 -4.01 22.88 -2.53
CA VAL A 147 -4.91 24.02 -2.69
C VAL A 147 -5.26 24.20 -4.17
N ASN A 148 -6.25 25.04 -4.44
CA ASN A 148 -6.59 25.44 -5.80
C ASN A 148 -5.39 26.16 -6.48
N PRO A 149 -5.12 25.94 -7.77
CA PRO A 149 -4.01 26.61 -8.47
C PRO A 149 -4.08 28.16 -8.45
N ALA A 150 -5.29 28.72 -8.33
CA ALA A 150 -5.48 30.18 -8.20
C ALA A 150 -5.22 30.71 -6.76
N ASN A 151 -5.02 29.83 -5.79
CA ASN A 151 -4.58 30.21 -4.44
C ASN A 151 -3.10 30.63 -4.50
N THR A 152 -2.82 31.91 -4.32
CA THR A 152 -1.48 32.48 -4.45
C THR A 152 -0.79 32.75 -3.11
N PHE A 153 -1.51 32.59 -1.99
CA PHE A 153 -1.04 32.97 -0.66
C PHE A 153 -0.57 31.77 0.19
N ALA A 154 -1.24 30.64 0.12
CA ALA A 154 -0.88 29.43 0.88
C ALA A 154 0.15 28.57 0.11
N ALA A 155 1.32 29.13 -0.16
CA ALA A 155 2.38 28.39 -0.85
C ALA A 155 3.13 27.44 0.10
N CYS A 156 3.20 27.79 1.38
CA CYS A 156 3.83 27.01 2.43
C CYS A 156 3.05 27.18 3.73
N LEU A 157 2.81 26.08 4.45
CA LEU A 157 2.15 26.05 5.76
C LEU A 157 3.03 25.31 6.77
N THR A 158 3.02 25.77 8.02
CA THR A 158 3.67 25.04 9.12
C THR A 158 2.74 23.95 9.66
N VAL A 159 3.29 22.99 10.42
CA VAL A 159 2.51 21.96 11.13
C VAL A 159 1.46 22.60 12.03
N GLU A 160 1.82 23.68 12.75
CA GLU A 160 0.87 24.38 13.64
C GLU A 160 -0.26 25.06 12.86
N GLU A 161 0.01 25.57 11.65
CA GLU A 161 -1.01 26.17 10.80
C GLU A 161 -1.95 25.09 10.23
N LEU A 162 -1.41 23.94 9.85
CA LEU A 162 -2.23 22.78 9.47
C LEU A 162 -3.10 22.28 10.64
N ALA A 163 -2.55 22.25 11.86
CA ALA A 163 -3.30 21.89 13.06
C ALA A 163 -4.41 22.93 13.37
N LYS A 164 -4.19 24.22 13.12
CA LYS A 164 -5.27 25.24 13.24
C LYS A 164 -6.38 24.99 12.22
N ILE A 165 -6.05 24.52 11.02
CA ILE A 165 -7.02 24.28 9.95
C ILE A 165 -7.82 23.02 10.24
N TYR A 166 -7.17 21.91 10.60
CA TYR A 166 -7.79 20.58 10.67
C TYR A 166 -7.97 20.03 12.08
N GLY A 167 -7.39 20.65 13.09
CA GLY A 167 -7.49 20.18 14.48
C GLY A 167 -8.93 20.19 15.02
N PRO A 168 -9.21 19.42 16.09
CA PRO A 168 -10.57 19.22 16.62
C PRO A 168 -11.22 20.54 17.09
N ASP A 169 -10.43 21.50 17.52
CA ASP A 169 -10.91 22.83 17.99
C ASP A 169 -11.07 23.85 16.86
N SER A 170 -10.79 23.48 15.61
CA SER A 170 -10.88 24.39 14.46
C SER A 170 -12.33 24.83 14.21
N PRO A 171 -12.65 26.15 14.25
CA PRO A 171 -14.01 26.63 14.18
C PRO A 171 -14.59 26.48 12.76
N LYS A 172 -15.93 26.46 12.67
CA LYS A 172 -16.64 26.31 11.40
C LYS A 172 -16.31 27.43 10.40
N ASP A 173 -16.19 28.64 10.89
CA ASP A 173 -16.00 29.87 10.11
C ASP A 173 -14.56 30.38 10.15
N LEU A 174 -13.58 29.45 10.33
CA LEU A 174 -12.17 29.75 10.26
C LEU A 174 -11.84 30.49 8.97
N LYS A 175 -11.11 31.59 9.09
CA LYS A 175 -10.62 32.36 7.95
C LYS A 175 -9.15 32.09 7.71
N TRP A 176 -8.70 32.26 6.49
CA TRP A 176 -7.29 32.18 6.17
C TRP A 176 -6.46 33.20 7.00
N SER A 177 -6.99 34.40 7.26
CA SER A 177 -6.37 35.40 8.13
C SER A 177 -6.26 34.97 9.61
N ASP A 178 -7.04 33.98 10.06
CA ASP A 178 -6.92 33.42 11.41
C ASP A 178 -5.79 32.38 11.46
N VAL A 179 -5.48 31.76 10.32
CA VAL A 179 -4.32 30.84 10.18
C VAL A 179 -3.02 31.68 10.19
N ARG A 180 -2.94 32.70 9.31
CA ARG A 180 -1.79 33.63 9.23
C ARG A 180 -2.31 35.02 8.90
N ALA A 181 -1.87 36.04 9.66
CA ALA A 181 -2.44 37.39 9.64
C ALA A 181 -2.34 38.12 8.29
N ASP A 182 -1.40 37.79 7.44
CA ASP A 182 -1.21 38.33 6.09
C ASP A 182 -1.99 37.59 5.00
N PHE A 183 -2.69 36.52 5.34
CA PHE A 183 -3.59 35.80 4.43
C PHE A 183 -4.94 36.53 4.29
N PRO A 184 -5.70 36.26 3.22
CA PRO A 184 -7.03 36.85 3.01
C PRO A 184 -8.03 36.53 4.13
N ALA A 185 -9.01 37.44 4.34
CA ALA A 185 -10.06 37.26 5.35
C ALA A 185 -11.24 36.37 4.83
N GLU A 186 -10.96 35.49 3.88
CA GLU A 186 -11.93 34.53 3.31
C GLU A 186 -12.00 33.27 4.18
N THR A 187 -13.18 32.63 4.19
CA THR A 187 -13.36 31.39 4.95
C THR A 187 -12.62 30.23 4.30
N VAL A 188 -11.97 29.40 5.11
CA VAL A 188 -11.28 28.19 4.66
C VAL A 188 -12.32 27.09 4.32
N SER A 189 -12.32 26.62 3.10
CA SER A 189 -13.13 25.47 2.68
C SER A 189 -12.28 24.20 2.83
N ARG A 190 -12.59 23.37 3.82
CA ARG A 190 -11.82 22.19 4.19
C ARG A 190 -12.39 20.93 3.58
N PHE A 191 -11.56 20.15 2.95
CA PHE A 191 -11.85 18.81 2.47
C PHE A 191 -10.85 17.84 3.12
N MET A 192 -11.25 16.61 3.41
CA MET A 192 -10.36 15.60 3.98
C MET A 192 -10.88 14.19 3.71
N PRO A 193 -10.02 13.17 3.69
CA PRO A 193 -10.42 11.78 3.68
C PRO A 193 -11.28 11.42 4.90
N GLY A 194 -12.01 10.32 4.84
CA GLY A 194 -12.81 9.82 5.94
C GLY A 194 -12.01 8.94 6.92
N ALA A 195 -12.68 8.50 7.97
CA ALA A 195 -12.07 7.74 9.06
C ALA A 195 -11.67 6.31 8.69
N ASP A 196 -12.07 5.80 7.52
CA ASP A 196 -11.62 4.50 7.01
C ASP A 196 -10.29 4.60 6.23
N SER A 197 -9.72 5.83 6.12
CA SER A 197 -8.51 6.13 5.36
C SER A 197 -7.26 6.15 6.23
N GLY A 198 -6.27 5.31 5.92
CA GLY A 198 -4.94 5.38 6.56
C GLY A 198 -4.22 6.72 6.37
N THR A 199 -4.55 7.47 5.30
CA THR A 199 -4.11 8.85 5.08
C THR A 199 -4.67 9.81 6.13
N PHE A 200 -5.95 9.64 6.50
CA PHE A 200 -6.58 10.41 7.56
C PHE A 200 -5.94 10.13 8.92
N ASP A 201 -5.76 8.86 9.26
CA ASP A 201 -5.10 8.44 10.50
C ASP A 201 -3.72 9.08 10.62
N TYR A 202 -2.92 8.96 9.56
CA TYR A 202 -1.56 9.50 9.54
C TYR A 202 -1.52 11.01 9.68
N PHE A 203 -2.34 11.72 8.91
CA PHE A 203 -2.39 13.18 8.99
C PHE A 203 -2.81 13.65 10.38
N THR A 204 -3.83 13.04 10.98
CA THR A 204 -4.31 13.43 12.30
C THR A 204 -3.32 13.11 13.41
N GLU A 205 -2.61 11.98 13.32
CA GLU A 205 -1.53 11.64 14.26
C GLU A 205 -0.39 12.66 14.20
N GLU A 206 0.14 12.95 13.01
CA GLU A 206 1.32 13.80 12.85
C GLU A 206 1.04 15.30 13.00
N ILE A 207 -0.13 15.75 12.57
CA ILE A 207 -0.48 17.17 12.59
C ILE A 207 -1.24 17.56 13.85
N ASN A 208 -2.17 16.71 14.30
CA ASN A 208 -3.04 17.02 15.45
C ASN A 208 -2.60 16.30 16.73
N GLY A 209 -1.63 15.38 16.64
CA GLY A 209 -1.03 14.68 17.79
C GLY A 209 -1.80 13.46 18.27
N GLU A 210 -2.93 13.10 17.65
CA GLU A 210 -3.75 11.95 18.00
C GLU A 210 -4.52 11.47 16.77
N VAL A 211 -4.53 10.16 16.54
CA VAL A 211 -5.32 9.52 15.46
C VAL A 211 -6.79 9.88 15.62
N ASP A 212 -7.49 10.12 14.51
CA ASP A 212 -8.89 10.53 14.45
C ASP A 212 -9.21 11.93 15.02
N ALA A 213 -8.25 12.63 15.58
CA ALA A 213 -8.47 13.96 16.15
C ALA A 213 -8.54 15.01 15.02
N ALA A 214 -9.73 15.26 14.51
CA ALA A 214 -9.96 16.25 13.45
C ALA A 214 -11.19 17.11 13.67
N THR A 215 -11.23 18.26 12.98
CA THR A 215 -12.39 19.15 12.98
C THR A 215 -13.61 18.46 12.36
N GLN A 216 -14.79 18.72 12.92
CA GLN A 216 -16.07 18.26 12.37
C GLN A 216 -16.64 19.20 11.30
N HIS A 217 -15.88 20.18 10.87
CA HIS A 217 -16.30 21.25 9.96
C HIS A 217 -15.63 21.16 8.57
N ALA A 218 -15.17 19.97 8.18
CA ALA A 218 -14.66 19.68 6.85
C ALA A 218 -15.71 18.87 6.05
N GLN A 219 -15.59 18.92 4.73
CA GLN A 219 -16.29 17.99 3.85
C GLN A 219 -15.44 16.72 3.76
N VAL A 220 -16.05 15.59 4.08
CA VAL A 220 -15.39 14.29 4.19
C VAL A 220 -15.79 13.38 3.04
N SER A 221 -14.87 12.66 2.45
CA SER A 221 -15.12 11.64 1.45
C SER A 221 -14.03 10.58 1.45
N GLU A 222 -14.44 9.32 1.30
CA GLU A 222 -13.50 8.20 1.04
C GLU A 222 -13.06 8.15 -0.44
N ASP A 223 -13.72 8.89 -1.32
CA ASP A 223 -13.33 9.02 -2.73
C ASP A 223 -12.48 10.28 -2.92
N ASP A 224 -11.18 10.13 -3.13
CA ASP A 224 -10.24 11.21 -3.34
C ASP A 224 -10.59 12.08 -4.55
N ASN A 225 -11.29 11.56 -5.56
CA ASN A 225 -11.76 12.37 -6.69
C ASN A 225 -12.78 13.42 -6.26
N VAL A 226 -13.57 13.16 -5.21
CA VAL A 226 -14.48 14.16 -4.61
C VAL A 226 -13.68 15.28 -3.96
N LEU A 227 -12.59 14.93 -3.24
CA LEU A 227 -11.70 15.91 -2.61
C LEU A 227 -10.98 16.75 -3.66
N VAL A 228 -10.42 16.13 -4.69
CA VAL A 228 -9.79 16.79 -5.85
C VAL A 228 -10.75 17.80 -6.49
N ASN A 229 -11.97 17.37 -6.79
CA ASN A 229 -12.98 18.25 -7.39
C ASN A 229 -13.40 19.39 -6.45
N GLY A 230 -13.47 19.12 -5.14
CA GLY A 230 -13.75 20.14 -4.13
C GLY A 230 -12.72 21.27 -4.16
N VAL A 231 -11.44 20.92 -4.14
CA VAL A 231 -10.32 21.89 -4.18
C VAL A 231 -10.25 22.58 -5.54
N ALA A 232 -10.39 21.87 -6.64
CA ALA A 232 -10.31 22.43 -7.98
C ALA A 232 -11.37 23.53 -8.26
N ASN A 233 -12.51 23.46 -7.60
CA ASN A 233 -13.63 24.39 -7.83
C ASN A 233 -13.75 25.54 -6.82
N ASP A 234 -12.90 25.60 -5.79
CA ASP A 234 -12.92 26.65 -4.77
C ASP A 234 -11.48 27.15 -4.48
N VAL A 235 -11.24 28.45 -4.74
CA VAL A 235 -9.93 29.09 -4.53
C VAL A 235 -9.52 29.12 -3.05
N ASN A 236 -10.48 29.05 -2.13
CA ASN A 236 -10.25 29.04 -0.69
C ASN A 236 -10.21 27.62 -0.10
N ALA A 237 -10.28 26.61 -0.95
CA ALA A 237 -10.24 25.21 -0.52
C ALA A 237 -8.81 24.73 -0.25
N ILE A 238 -8.74 23.80 0.70
CA ILE A 238 -7.56 23.04 1.06
C ILE A 238 -7.97 21.58 1.32
N SER A 239 -7.14 20.65 0.92
CA SER A 239 -7.29 19.21 1.21
C SER A 239 -5.94 18.56 1.42
N PHE A 240 -5.96 17.29 1.80
CA PHE A 240 -4.79 16.41 1.81
C PHE A 240 -5.20 15.00 1.39
N PHE A 241 -4.29 14.30 0.72
CA PHE A 241 -4.43 12.90 0.29
C PHE A 241 -3.08 12.35 -0.15
N GLY A 242 -3.02 11.09 -0.55
CA GLY A 242 -1.80 10.44 -1.00
C GLY A 242 -1.13 11.16 -2.17
N TYR A 243 0.20 11.18 -2.19
CA TYR A 243 1.00 11.84 -3.23
C TYR A 243 0.68 11.35 -4.65
N ALA A 244 0.35 10.07 -4.82
CA ALA A 244 -0.01 9.52 -6.13
C ALA A 244 -1.22 10.24 -6.75
N TYR A 245 -2.27 10.50 -5.96
CA TYR A 245 -3.45 11.26 -6.42
C TYR A 245 -3.12 12.70 -6.82
N TYR A 246 -2.21 13.33 -6.09
CA TYR A 246 -1.73 14.67 -6.47
C TYR A 246 -1.02 14.64 -7.83
N VAL A 247 -0.13 13.69 -8.05
CA VAL A 247 0.64 13.56 -9.31
C VAL A 247 -0.28 13.40 -10.52
N GLU A 248 -1.36 12.65 -10.38
CA GLU A 248 -2.37 12.45 -11.43
C GLU A 248 -3.25 13.68 -11.70
N ASN A 249 -3.28 14.67 -10.78
CA ASN A 249 -4.14 15.84 -10.84
C ASN A 249 -3.39 17.20 -10.77
N THR A 250 -2.13 17.23 -11.16
CA THR A 250 -1.30 18.45 -11.14
C THR A 250 -1.80 19.58 -12.04
N ASP A 251 -2.66 19.28 -12.99
CA ASP A 251 -3.37 20.25 -13.84
C ASP A 251 -4.52 20.97 -13.11
N LYS A 252 -5.06 20.39 -12.05
CA LYS A 252 -6.21 20.89 -11.26
C LYS A 252 -5.81 21.40 -9.88
N LEU A 253 -4.68 20.98 -9.36
CA LEU A 253 -4.24 21.17 -7.99
C LEU A 253 -2.85 21.80 -7.92
N LYS A 254 -2.60 22.49 -6.83
CA LYS A 254 -1.29 23.01 -6.46
C LYS A 254 -0.90 22.44 -5.10
N ALA A 255 0.25 21.76 -5.04
CA ALA A 255 0.80 21.33 -3.77
C ALA A 255 1.24 22.52 -2.90
N VAL A 256 1.06 22.36 -1.60
CA VAL A 256 1.54 23.26 -0.57
C VAL A 256 2.83 22.66 -0.01
N GLU A 257 3.87 23.49 0.09
CA GLU A 257 5.07 23.11 0.84
C GLU A 257 4.75 23.05 2.34
N VAL A 258 5.37 22.12 3.05
CA VAL A 258 5.17 21.99 4.50
C VAL A 258 6.47 22.31 5.23
N ASP A 259 6.36 23.13 6.27
CA ASP A 259 7.43 23.42 7.20
C ASP A 259 7.25 22.59 8.48
N GLY A 260 7.97 21.48 8.56
CA GLY A 260 8.08 20.62 9.74
C GLY A 260 9.15 21.07 10.74
N GLY A 261 9.65 22.31 10.63
CA GLY A 261 10.71 22.88 11.49
C GLY A 261 12.07 23.03 10.81
N SER A 262 12.19 22.59 9.56
CA SER A 262 13.43 22.71 8.75
C SER A 262 13.28 23.66 7.57
N GLY A 263 12.18 24.42 7.51
CA GLY A 263 11.78 25.27 6.39
C GLY A 263 10.78 24.59 5.47
N CYS A 264 10.30 25.35 4.49
CA CYS A 264 9.30 24.89 3.53
C CYS A 264 9.89 23.84 2.57
N ILE A 265 9.35 22.64 2.60
CA ILE A 265 9.74 21.52 1.72
C ILE A 265 8.54 21.15 0.85
N ALA A 266 8.76 21.06 -0.46
CA ALA A 266 7.72 20.61 -1.40
C ALA A 266 7.58 19.09 -1.39
N PRO A 267 6.35 18.54 -1.54
CA PRO A 267 6.14 17.12 -1.74
C PRO A 267 6.58 16.74 -3.18
N THR A 268 7.73 16.13 -3.27
CA THR A 268 8.25 15.56 -4.51
C THR A 268 8.67 14.12 -4.25
N GLU A 269 8.76 13.31 -5.29
CA GLU A 269 9.24 11.94 -5.15
C GLU A 269 10.59 11.88 -4.40
N ALA A 270 11.50 12.80 -4.69
CA ALA A 270 12.81 12.87 -4.03
C ALA A 270 12.70 13.19 -2.53
N THR A 271 11.91 14.21 -2.16
CA THR A 271 11.78 14.65 -0.76
C THR A 271 10.93 13.70 0.09
N ILE A 272 10.03 12.95 -0.55
CA ILE A 272 9.29 11.86 0.08
C ILE A 272 10.22 10.67 0.29
N ASN A 273 10.99 10.27 -0.72
CA ASN A 273 11.89 9.12 -0.65
C ASN A 273 13.05 9.30 0.35
N ASP A 274 13.54 10.52 0.54
CA ASP A 274 14.60 10.81 1.51
C ASP A 274 14.09 11.29 2.88
N ASN A 275 12.76 11.26 3.08
CA ASN A 275 12.06 11.72 4.29
C ASN A 275 12.32 13.18 4.67
N SER A 276 12.82 14.01 3.77
CA SER A 276 12.99 15.45 4.04
C SER A 276 11.66 16.20 4.07
N TYR A 277 10.60 15.69 3.41
CA TYR A 277 9.23 16.19 3.49
C TYR A 277 8.55 15.72 4.80
N SER A 278 9.16 16.07 5.92
CA SER A 278 8.68 15.70 7.25
C SER A 278 7.72 16.76 7.82
N PRO A 279 6.65 16.35 8.57
CA PRO A 279 6.34 14.99 9.00
C PRO A 279 5.42 14.21 8.04
N LEU A 280 5.17 14.69 6.82
CA LEU A 280 4.20 14.11 5.89
C LEU A 280 4.81 13.11 4.90
N SER A 281 5.98 12.57 5.21
CA SER A 281 6.55 11.38 4.58
C SER A 281 7.07 10.43 5.64
N ARG A 282 6.81 9.14 5.46
CA ARG A 282 7.30 8.09 6.39
C ARG A 282 7.53 6.77 5.67
N PRO A 283 8.56 6.00 6.07
CA PRO A 283 8.76 4.65 5.59
C PRO A 283 7.70 3.70 6.15
N LEU A 284 7.33 2.71 5.34
CA LEU A 284 6.42 1.64 5.70
C LEU A 284 7.18 0.32 5.71
N PHE A 285 6.93 -0.50 6.72
CA PHE A 285 7.70 -1.70 7.01
C PHE A 285 6.82 -2.93 7.18
N ILE A 286 7.42 -4.08 6.90
CA ILE A 286 6.96 -5.37 7.41
C ILE A 286 8.05 -5.98 8.29
N TYR A 287 7.63 -6.72 9.32
CA TYR A 287 8.51 -7.42 10.26
C TYR A 287 8.18 -8.92 10.24
N PRO A 288 8.80 -9.72 9.36
CA PRO A 288 8.61 -11.16 9.36
C PRO A 288 9.41 -11.83 10.49
N ASP A 289 8.84 -12.87 11.10
CA ASP A 289 9.51 -13.76 12.05
C ASP A 289 10.49 -14.66 11.30
N ILE A 290 11.79 -14.42 11.52
CA ILE A 290 12.90 -15.17 10.86
C ILE A 290 12.88 -16.64 11.29
N GLY A 291 12.58 -16.92 12.55
CA GLY A 291 12.54 -18.29 13.07
C GLY A 291 11.49 -19.12 12.36
N LYS A 292 10.28 -18.59 12.26
CA LYS A 292 9.19 -19.23 11.52
C LYS A 292 9.49 -19.33 10.02
N ALA A 293 10.07 -18.31 9.40
CA ALA A 293 10.37 -18.30 7.97
C ALA A 293 11.42 -19.38 7.57
N LYS A 294 12.37 -19.70 8.44
CA LYS A 294 13.34 -20.78 8.22
C LYS A 294 12.70 -22.16 8.22
N GLU A 295 11.58 -22.34 8.92
CA GLU A 295 10.89 -23.61 9.07
C GLU A 295 9.70 -23.77 8.11
N ARG A 296 9.15 -22.65 7.62
CA ARG A 296 7.91 -22.57 6.85
C ARG A 296 8.17 -22.00 5.46
N PRO A 297 8.27 -22.85 4.43
CA PRO A 297 8.59 -22.42 3.07
C PRO A 297 7.54 -21.47 2.48
N GLU A 298 6.26 -21.58 2.88
CA GLU A 298 5.20 -20.67 2.43
C GLU A 298 5.40 -19.24 2.97
N LEU A 299 5.86 -19.08 4.21
CA LEU A 299 6.14 -17.77 4.78
C LEU A 299 7.34 -17.11 4.11
N LYS A 300 8.43 -17.88 3.91
CA LYS A 300 9.59 -17.38 3.17
C LYS A 300 9.22 -16.95 1.76
N ALA A 301 8.48 -17.78 1.04
CA ALA A 301 8.05 -17.49 -0.32
C ALA A 301 7.13 -16.26 -0.40
N PHE A 302 6.29 -16.04 0.62
CA PHE A 302 5.42 -14.85 0.70
C PHE A 302 6.24 -13.57 0.84
N VAL A 303 7.26 -13.55 1.71
CA VAL A 303 8.12 -12.37 1.87
C VAL A 303 8.97 -12.13 0.63
N ASP A 304 9.51 -13.19 0.00
CA ASP A 304 10.20 -13.10 -1.29
C ASP A 304 9.28 -12.43 -2.33
N PHE A 305 8.03 -12.91 -2.46
CA PHE A 305 7.03 -12.38 -3.38
C PHE A 305 6.65 -10.93 -3.04
N TYR A 306 6.51 -10.61 -1.75
CA TYR A 306 6.24 -9.24 -1.29
C TYR A 306 7.30 -8.27 -1.80
N LEU A 307 8.58 -8.57 -1.55
CA LEU A 307 9.71 -7.73 -1.97
C LEU A 307 9.89 -7.69 -3.50
N GLU A 308 9.47 -8.74 -4.22
CA GLU A 308 9.52 -8.74 -5.69
C GLU A 308 8.45 -7.82 -6.31
N ASN A 309 7.29 -7.72 -5.70
CA ASN A 309 6.12 -7.06 -6.28
C ASN A 309 5.77 -5.72 -5.63
N THR A 310 6.40 -5.36 -4.50
CA THR A 310 6.02 -4.15 -3.74
C THR A 310 6.13 -2.86 -4.56
N THR A 311 7.07 -2.74 -5.51
CA THR A 311 7.18 -1.56 -6.38
C THR A 311 5.89 -1.30 -7.17
N THR A 312 5.30 -2.36 -7.73
CA THR A 312 4.08 -2.25 -8.53
C THR A 312 2.86 -2.12 -7.63
N LEU A 313 2.72 -3.04 -6.66
CA LEU A 313 1.53 -3.13 -5.84
C LEU A 313 1.37 -1.95 -4.87
N SER A 314 2.48 -1.39 -4.33
CA SER A 314 2.38 -0.18 -3.52
C SER A 314 1.93 1.04 -4.33
N ALA A 315 2.40 1.16 -5.58
CA ALA A 315 1.96 2.24 -6.46
C ALA A 315 0.48 2.10 -6.86
N GLU A 316 -0.01 0.88 -7.10
CA GLU A 316 -1.42 0.61 -7.42
C GLU A 316 -2.37 1.00 -6.29
N VAL A 317 -1.94 0.88 -5.04
CA VAL A 317 -2.72 1.29 -3.86
C VAL A 317 -2.40 2.70 -3.36
N GLY A 318 -1.67 3.50 -4.15
CA GLY A 318 -1.50 4.95 -3.95
C GLY A 318 -0.31 5.37 -3.10
N TYR A 319 0.63 4.47 -2.80
CA TYR A 319 1.88 4.79 -2.09
C TYR A 319 3.05 5.07 -3.04
N VAL A 320 4.11 5.65 -2.51
CA VAL A 320 5.34 5.91 -3.26
C VAL A 320 6.21 4.65 -3.25
N ALA A 321 6.55 4.17 -4.44
CA ALA A 321 7.45 3.04 -4.59
C ALA A 321 8.86 3.39 -4.12
N MET A 322 9.51 2.45 -3.47
CA MET A 322 10.90 2.61 -3.05
C MET A 322 11.86 2.71 -4.25
N PRO A 323 12.94 3.49 -4.13
CA PRO A 323 14.05 3.42 -5.07
C PRO A 323 14.59 2.00 -5.21
N ALA A 324 14.89 1.59 -6.45
CA ALA A 324 15.32 0.21 -6.74
C ALA A 324 16.55 -0.23 -5.94
N GLU A 325 17.46 0.69 -5.63
CA GLU A 325 18.67 0.41 -4.85
C GLU A 325 18.33 0.09 -3.38
N LEU A 326 17.38 0.82 -2.78
CA LEU A 326 16.93 0.53 -1.42
C LEU A 326 16.18 -0.80 -1.37
N LEU A 327 15.28 -1.04 -2.31
CA LEU A 327 14.56 -2.31 -2.37
C LEU A 327 15.50 -3.51 -2.58
N GLN A 328 16.59 -3.34 -3.32
CA GLN A 328 17.59 -4.40 -3.45
C GLN A 328 18.32 -4.65 -2.12
N ALA A 329 18.60 -3.62 -1.34
CA ALA A 329 19.19 -3.78 -0.01
C ALA A 329 18.27 -4.57 0.94
N GLU A 330 16.96 -4.30 0.91
CA GLU A 330 15.95 -5.05 1.68
C GLU A 330 15.91 -6.54 1.29
N ARG A 331 15.99 -6.83 -0.02
CA ARG A 331 16.07 -8.22 -0.52
C ARG A 331 17.33 -8.94 -0.06
N ASP A 332 18.46 -8.24 -0.09
CA ASP A 332 19.74 -8.80 0.35
C ASP A 332 19.75 -9.04 1.87
N GLU A 333 19.14 -8.13 2.64
CA GLU A 333 18.96 -8.28 4.09
C GLU A 333 18.08 -9.46 4.44
N TRP A 334 16.91 -9.58 3.77
CA TRP A 334 16.03 -10.73 3.92
C TRP A 334 16.73 -12.05 3.59
N ALA A 335 17.40 -12.14 2.44
CA ALA A 335 18.11 -13.32 2.03
C ALA A 335 19.19 -13.73 3.05
N ALA A 336 19.92 -12.75 3.61
CA ALA A 336 20.89 -12.99 4.67
C ALA A 336 20.25 -13.49 5.98
N ALA A 337 19.10 -12.93 6.36
CA ALA A 337 18.40 -13.26 7.59
C ALA A 337 17.85 -14.69 7.59
N VAL A 338 17.28 -15.16 6.47
CA VAL A 338 16.71 -16.52 6.40
C VAL A 338 17.76 -17.61 6.06
N GLY A 339 19.01 -17.23 5.91
CA GLY A 339 20.13 -18.15 5.65
C GLY A 339 20.04 -18.72 4.26
N GLY A 340 20.55 -17.98 3.29
CA GLY A 340 20.63 -18.42 1.93
C GLY A 340 21.29 -19.79 1.76
#